data_0acc9ef2c1e379fd8d080b8bb58c0be6
#
_entry.id   0acc9ef2c1e379fd8d080b8bb58c0be6
#
_cell.length_a   1.000
_cell.length_b   1.000
_cell.length_c   1.000
_cell.angle_alpha   90.00
_cell.angle_beta   90.00
_cell.angle_gamma   90.00
#
_symmetry.space_group_name_H-M   'P 1'
#
loop_
_entity.id
_entity.type
_entity.pdbx_description
1 polymer ?
#
loop_
_entity_poly.entity_id
_entity_poly.type
_entity_poly.pdbx_seq_one_letter_code
_entity_poly.pdbx_strand_id
1 'polypeptide(L)'
;MGVAENLLAINEKVPNHVTLVAVSKTKPDESIMEAYRAGHRDFGENKVQDMVAKQERLPADIRWHMIGHMQSNKVKYLASFVHMLHGVDSLKLLNVINREAEKYNRVLDCLLQVHIAREETKFGLTEEELILLIESDAFREMKHVRIRGLMGMATYTENSNQIREEFRHLKRIFDRLKGAQFAEQAAFDQLSCGMSGDYAMAIEEGSNLVRIGSLIFGPRNY
;
A
#
# COMPACT_ATOMS: atom_id res chain seq x y z
N MET A 1 -4.15 7.86 25.74
CA MET A 1 -3.97 6.44 25.38
C MET A 1 -2.63 6.31 24.69
N GLY A 2 -1.86 5.26 25.00
CA GLY A 2 -0.59 4.94 24.35
C GLY A 2 -0.79 4.33 22.95
N VAL A 3 0.29 4.19 22.20
CA VAL A 3 0.24 3.62 20.84
C VAL A 3 -0.27 2.18 20.86
N ALA A 4 0.17 1.37 21.85
CA ALA A 4 -0.27 -0.02 21.99
C ALA A 4 -1.78 -0.12 22.25
N GLU A 5 -2.32 0.71 23.13
CA GLU A 5 -3.76 0.75 23.43
C GLU A 5 -4.59 1.14 22.20
N ASN A 6 -4.15 2.17 21.49
CA ASN A 6 -4.80 2.62 20.26
C ASN A 6 -4.77 1.52 19.18
N LEU A 7 -3.64 0.85 19.02
CA LEU A 7 -3.49 -0.26 18.07
C LEU A 7 -4.44 -1.42 18.39
N LEU A 8 -4.53 -1.81 19.66
CA LEU A 8 -5.45 -2.87 20.10
C LEU A 8 -6.90 -2.49 19.82
N ALA A 9 -7.30 -1.25 20.15
CA ALA A 9 -8.66 -0.76 19.88
C ALA A 9 -9.00 -0.69 18.38
N ILE A 10 -8.01 -0.48 17.50
CA ILE A 10 -8.20 -0.56 16.05
C ILE A 10 -8.29 -2.01 15.59
N ASN A 11 -7.43 -2.91 16.11
CA ASN A 11 -7.45 -4.33 15.75
C ASN A 11 -8.80 -4.99 16.11
N GLU A 12 -9.46 -4.57 17.18
CA GLU A 12 -10.81 -5.07 17.53
C GLU A 12 -11.88 -4.67 16.49
N LYS A 13 -11.67 -3.57 15.75
CA LYS A 13 -12.61 -3.05 14.75
C LYS A 13 -12.29 -3.52 13.33
N VAL A 14 -11.06 -3.93 13.08
CA VAL A 14 -10.61 -4.41 11.78
C VAL A 14 -10.79 -5.92 11.72
N PRO A 15 -11.57 -6.48 10.78
CA PRO A 15 -11.76 -7.91 10.66
C PRO A 15 -10.45 -8.67 10.43
N ASN A 16 -10.33 -9.90 10.93
CA ASN A 16 -9.10 -10.70 10.87
C ASN A 16 -8.58 -10.98 9.45
N HIS A 17 -9.44 -10.91 8.45
CA HIS A 17 -9.04 -11.09 7.04
C HIS A 17 -8.50 -9.81 6.39
N VAL A 18 -8.53 -8.69 7.11
CA VAL A 18 -8.04 -7.39 6.63
C VAL A 18 -6.67 -7.11 7.22
N THR A 19 -5.69 -6.87 6.37
CA THR A 19 -4.35 -6.46 6.78
C THR A 19 -4.37 -4.99 7.22
N LEU A 20 -3.91 -4.73 8.43
CA LEU A 20 -3.70 -3.38 8.95
C LEU A 20 -2.23 -2.97 8.74
N VAL A 21 -1.99 -1.94 7.95
CA VAL A 21 -0.68 -1.29 7.86
C VAL A 21 -0.67 -0.06 8.78
N ALA A 22 0.16 -0.11 9.83
CA ALA A 22 0.35 0.99 10.77
C ALA A 22 1.26 2.06 10.13
N VAL A 23 0.68 3.22 9.77
CA VAL A 23 1.39 4.28 9.05
C VAL A 23 2.23 5.10 10.02
N SER A 24 3.52 4.81 10.07
CA SER A 24 4.50 5.34 11.03
C SER A 24 5.30 6.55 10.54
N LYS A 25 4.91 7.12 9.40
CA LYS A 25 5.59 8.33 8.87
C LYS A 25 5.63 9.46 9.91
N THR A 26 6.79 10.12 10.00
CA THR A 26 7.07 11.21 10.97
C THR A 26 7.06 10.80 12.46
N LYS A 27 6.93 9.52 12.77
CA LYS A 27 6.90 9.04 14.16
C LYS A 27 8.29 8.54 14.58
N PRO A 28 8.66 8.76 15.85
CA PRO A 28 9.93 8.28 16.40
C PRO A 28 9.96 6.76 16.53
N ASP A 29 11.17 6.20 16.64
CA ASP A 29 11.39 4.77 16.74
C ASP A 29 10.70 4.17 17.98
N GLU A 30 10.62 4.89 19.09
CA GLU A 30 9.95 4.48 20.33
C GLU A 30 8.47 4.17 20.12
N SER A 31 7.76 5.00 19.34
CA SER A 31 6.35 4.79 19.00
C SER A 31 6.16 3.54 18.13
N ILE A 32 7.07 3.29 17.19
CA ILE A 32 7.06 2.09 16.35
C ILE A 32 7.32 0.86 17.22
N MET A 33 8.29 0.94 18.13
CA MET A 33 8.61 -0.15 19.05
C MET A 33 7.50 -0.46 20.05
N GLU A 34 6.68 0.52 20.43
CA GLU A 34 5.49 0.31 21.25
C GLU A 34 4.46 -0.56 20.50
N ALA A 35 4.16 -0.21 19.24
CA ALA A 35 3.28 -1.02 18.38
C ALA A 35 3.88 -2.41 18.08
N TYR A 36 5.19 -2.47 17.83
CA TYR A 36 5.92 -3.72 17.60
C TYR A 36 5.84 -4.68 18.80
N ARG A 37 6.02 -4.19 20.03
CA ARG A 37 5.90 -4.99 21.27
C ARG A 37 4.47 -5.47 21.51
N ALA A 38 3.47 -4.74 21.01
CA ALA A 38 2.07 -5.15 20.98
C ALA A 38 1.77 -6.22 19.91
N GLY A 39 2.78 -6.73 19.20
CA GLY A 39 2.69 -7.80 18.21
C GLY A 39 2.55 -7.35 16.75
N HIS A 40 2.50 -6.04 16.49
CA HIS A 40 2.34 -5.54 15.13
C HIS A 40 3.63 -5.67 14.30
N ARG A 41 3.49 -5.94 12.99
CA ARG A 41 4.64 -6.13 12.10
C ARG A 41 4.55 -5.35 10.79
N ASP A 42 3.36 -4.92 10.35
CA ASP A 42 3.15 -4.24 9.07
C ASP A 42 3.19 -2.72 9.24
N PHE A 43 4.33 -2.09 8.90
CA PHE A 43 4.50 -0.65 9.06
C PHE A 43 4.63 0.05 7.71
N GLY A 44 4.00 1.22 7.58
CA GLY A 44 3.95 1.99 6.35
C GLY A 44 4.71 3.31 6.42
N GLU A 45 5.58 3.54 5.43
CA GLU A 45 6.32 4.79 5.25
C GLU A 45 6.03 5.43 3.90
N ASN A 46 6.11 6.76 3.83
CA ASN A 46 5.90 7.49 2.58
C ASN A 46 7.17 8.11 1.99
N LYS A 47 8.29 8.08 2.71
CA LYS A 47 9.60 8.55 2.25
C LYS A 47 10.63 7.45 2.34
N VAL A 48 11.35 7.25 1.25
CA VAL A 48 12.39 6.21 1.15
C VAL A 48 13.47 6.39 2.20
N GLN A 49 13.95 7.61 2.40
CA GLN A 49 15.02 7.91 3.35
C GLN A 49 14.61 7.56 4.79
N ASP A 50 13.36 7.90 5.15
CA ASP A 50 12.85 7.60 6.50
C ASP A 50 12.73 6.08 6.70
N MET A 51 12.25 5.35 5.67
CA MET A 51 12.13 3.89 5.73
C MET A 51 13.51 3.22 5.86
N VAL A 52 14.50 3.62 5.07
CA VAL A 52 15.87 3.08 5.14
C VAL A 52 16.45 3.31 6.53
N ALA A 53 16.41 4.55 7.02
CA ALA A 53 16.94 4.89 8.32
C ALA A 53 16.27 4.12 9.47
N LYS A 54 14.97 3.84 9.38
CA LYS A 54 14.23 3.04 10.36
C LYS A 54 14.56 1.56 10.27
N GLN A 55 14.67 1.03 9.05
CA GLN A 55 15.00 -0.38 8.83
C GLN A 55 16.35 -0.75 9.41
N GLU A 56 17.33 0.17 9.39
CA GLU A 56 18.68 -0.05 9.96
C GLU A 56 18.69 -0.10 11.49
N ARG A 57 17.70 0.51 12.17
CA ARG A 57 17.67 0.64 13.63
C ARG A 57 16.63 -0.24 14.32
N LEU A 58 15.61 -0.67 13.59
CA LEU A 58 14.45 -1.38 14.12
C LEU A 58 14.52 -2.88 13.80
N PRO A 59 13.72 -3.74 14.47
CA PRO A 59 13.76 -5.18 14.27
C PRO A 59 13.61 -5.62 12.82
N ALA A 60 14.42 -6.60 12.41
CA ALA A 60 14.52 -7.07 11.03
C ALA A 60 13.27 -7.81 10.52
N ASP A 61 12.39 -8.24 11.42
CA ASP A 61 11.12 -8.93 11.10
C ASP A 61 9.95 -7.95 10.86
N ILE A 62 10.20 -6.64 10.89
CA ILE A 62 9.23 -5.64 10.45
C ILE A 62 9.02 -5.77 8.94
N ARG A 63 7.75 -5.88 8.54
CA ARG A 63 7.32 -5.84 7.14
C ARG A 63 7.09 -4.38 6.73
N TRP A 64 8.03 -3.84 5.97
CA TRP A 64 8.00 -2.45 5.53
C TRP A 64 7.15 -2.27 4.27
N HIS A 65 6.12 -1.45 4.34
CA HIS A 65 5.24 -1.07 3.22
C HIS A 65 5.58 0.34 2.74
N MET A 66 6.04 0.46 1.51
CA MET A 66 6.22 1.77 0.88
C MET A 66 4.87 2.23 0.32
N ILE A 67 4.23 3.18 1.02
CA ILE A 67 2.87 3.63 0.72
C ILE A 67 2.79 5.01 0.04
N GLY A 68 3.91 5.70 -0.10
CA GLY A 68 4.01 7.00 -0.78
C GLY A 68 4.35 6.85 -2.26
N HIS A 69 4.25 7.97 -2.99
CA HIS A 69 4.70 8.04 -4.39
C HIS A 69 6.20 7.72 -4.49
N MET A 70 6.54 6.83 -5.41
CA MET A 70 7.90 6.29 -5.56
C MET A 70 8.63 6.90 -6.75
N GLN A 71 9.73 7.59 -6.48
CA GLN A 71 10.66 7.99 -7.53
C GLN A 71 11.54 6.81 -7.94
N SER A 72 11.66 6.58 -9.27
CA SER A 72 12.40 5.44 -9.81
C SER A 72 13.86 5.34 -9.33
N ASN A 73 14.56 6.48 -9.17
CA ASN A 73 15.94 6.52 -8.69
C ASN A 73 16.12 6.13 -7.22
N LYS A 74 15.01 5.99 -6.46
CA LYS A 74 15.01 5.62 -5.04
C LYS A 74 14.75 4.13 -4.81
N VAL A 75 14.25 3.39 -5.79
CA VAL A 75 13.93 1.96 -5.68
C VAL A 75 15.13 1.14 -5.19
N LYS A 76 16.33 1.43 -5.69
CA LYS A 76 17.57 0.74 -5.33
C LYS A 76 17.87 0.68 -3.82
N TYR A 77 17.36 1.64 -3.04
CA TYR A 77 17.58 1.69 -1.59
C TYR A 77 16.61 0.80 -0.80
N LEU A 78 15.49 0.37 -1.43
CA LEU A 78 14.46 -0.43 -0.79
C LEU A 78 14.47 -1.89 -1.24
N ALA A 79 14.99 -2.17 -2.45
CA ALA A 79 14.84 -3.46 -3.11
C ALA A 79 15.36 -4.66 -2.30
N SER A 80 16.34 -4.45 -1.40
CA SER A 80 16.89 -5.50 -0.54
C SER A 80 15.95 -5.95 0.59
N PHE A 81 15.06 -5.08 1.08
CA PHE A 81 14.29 -5.37 2.31
C PHE A 81 12.80 -5.06 2.24
N VAL A 82 12.33 -4.16 1.36
CA VAL A 82 10.93 -3.77 1.31
C VAL A 82 10.01 -4.99 1.18
N HIS A 83 8.91 -4.97 1.94
CA HIS A 83 7.91 -6.03 1.88
C HIS A 83 6.94 -5.81 0.73
N MET A 84 6.39 -4.60 0.58
CA MET A 84 5.42 -4.28 -0.47
C MET A 84 5.50 -2.81 -0.91
N LEU A 85 5.37 -2.57 -2.20
CA LEU A 85 5.30 -1.25 -2.83
C LEU A 85 3.85 -0.98 -3.24
N HIS A 86 3.19 0.03 -2.62
CA HIS A 86 1.78 0.31 -2.88
C HIS A 86 1.54 1.35 -3.98
N GLY A 87 2.50 2.25 -4.20
CA GLY A 87 2.34 3.40 -5.10
C GLY A 87 2.97 3.19 -6.47
N VAL A 88 2.65 2.08 -7.15
CA VAL A 88 3.21 1.80 -8.48
C VAL A 88 2.23 2.28 -9.55
N ASP A 89 2.61 3.33 -10.26
CA ASP A 89 1.75 4.09 -11.17
C ASP A 89 2.28 4.18 -12.61
N SER A 90 3.27 3.39 -12.98
CA SER A 90 3.79 3.38 -14.35
C SER A 90 4.61 2.14 -14.69
N LEU A 91 4.59 1.77 -15.97
CA LEU A 91 5.46 0.71 -16.52
C LEU A 91 6.95 1.04 -16.34
N LYS A 92 7.31 2.33 -16.45
CA LYS A 92 8.68 2.80 -16.20
C LYS A 92 9.14 2.47 -14.79
N LEU A 93 8.30 2.69 -13.79
CA LEU A 93 8.61 2.37 -12.40
C LEU A 93 8.70 0.86 -12.19
N LEU A 94 7.77 0.07 -12.74
CA LEU A 94 7.81 -1.39 -12.68
C LEU A 94 9.10 -1.97 -13.28
N ASN A 95 9.54 -1.47 -14.43
CA ASN A 95 10.81 -1.88 -15.05
C ASN A 95 12.01 -1.64 -14.13
N VAL A 96 12.02 -0.50 -13.42
CA VAL A 96 13.09 -0.21 -12.45
C VAL A 96 12.98 -1.13 -11.23
N ILE A 97 11.78 -1.39 -10.70
CA ILE A 97 11.56 -2.31 -9.58
C ILE A 97 12.04 -3.71 -9.97
N ASN A 98 11.66 -4.22 -11.13
CA ASN A 98 12.06 -5.53 -11.62
C ASN A 98 13.58 -5.67 -11.68
N ARG A 99 14.28 -4.71 -12.30
CA ARG A 99 15.74 -4.70 -12.42
C ARG A 99 16.45 -4.59 -11.05
N GLU A 100 15.94 -3.75 -10.14
CA GLU A 100 16.57 -3.60 -8.83
C GLU A 100 16.30 -4.82 -7.94
N ALA A 101 15.14 -5.48 -8.05
CA ALA A 101 14.81 -6.71 -7.34
C ALA A 101 15.69 -7.89 -7.79
N GLU A 102 15.98 -7.99 -9.10
CA GLU A 102 16.87 -8.99 -9.68
C GLU A 102 18.25 -9.00 -9.04
N LYS A 103 18.83 -7.83 -8.73
CA LYS A 103 20.14 -7.70 -8.08
C LYS A 103 20.21 -8.39 -6.72
N TYR A 104 19.09 -8.53 -6.05
CA TYR A 104 18.97 -9.19 -4.74
C TYR A 104 18.35 -10.58 -4.82
N ASN A 105 18.13 -11.10 -6.04
CA ASN A 105 17.43 -12.37 -6.28
C ASN A 105 16.07 -12.44 -5.55
N ARG A 106 15.33 -11.32 -5.57
CA ARG A 106 14.01 -11.20 -4.94
C ARG A 106 12.90 -11.05 -5.98
N VAL A 107 11.69 -11.41 -5.58
CA VAL A 107 10.45 -11.00 -6.25
C VAL A 107 9.76 -10.02 -5.32
N LEU A 108 9.56 -8.78 -5.78
CA LEU A 108 8.95 -7.72 -4.98
C LEU A 108 7.44 -7.67 -5.21
N ASP A 109 6.68 -7.65 -4.11
CA ASP A 109 5.24 -7.47 -4.10
C ASP A 109 4.88 -6.01 -4.38
N CYS A 110 4.01 -5.79 -5.36
CA CYS A 110 3.57 -4.48 -5.80
C CYS A 110 2.05 -4.40 -5.90
N LEU A 111 1.50 -3.23 -5.57
CA LEU A 111 0.14 -2.86 -5.92
C LEU A 111 0.18 -1.81 -7.02
N LEU A 112 -0.68 -1.95 -8.04
CA LEU A 112 -0.86 -0.91 -9.04
C LEU A 112 -1.77 0.17 -8.48
N GLN A 113 -1.27 1.41 -8.46
CA GLN A 113 -2.04 2.55 -7.96
C GLN A 113 -2.97 3.06 -9.05
N VAL A 114 -4.27 3.05 -8.75
CA VAL A 114 -5.33 3.54 -9.64
C VAL A 114 -5.83 4.89 -9.15
N HIS A 115 -5.99 5.83 -10.07
CA HIS A 115 -6.59 7.13 -9.80
C HIS A 115 -8.12 6.99 -9.75
N ILE A 116 -8.67 7.06 -8.54
CA ILE A 116 -10.13 6.93 -8.30
C ILE A 116 -10.77 8.21 -7.77
N ALA A 117 -9.96 9.15 -7.29
CA ALA A 117 -10.44 10.42 -6.74
C ALA A 117 -10.85 11.38 -7.84
N ARG A 118 -11.73 12.32 -7.52
CA ARG A 118 -12.07 13.44 -8.42
C ARG A 118 -10.99 14.53 -8.47
N GLU A 119 -10.06 14.52 -7.54
CA GLU A 119 -8.95 15.46 -7.48
C GLU A 119 -7.88 15.08 -8.51
N GLU A 120 -7.66 15.91 -9.53
CA GLU A 120 -6.66 15.69 -10.59
C GLU A 120 -5.20 15.64 -10.07
N THR A 121 -4.96 16.18 -8.87
CA THR A 121 -3.62 16.25 -8.28
C THR A 121 -3.14 14.93 -7.65
N LYS A 122 -3.99 13.90 -7.59
CA LYS A 122 -3.61 12.59 -7.04
C LYS A 122 -2.95 11.72 -8.10
N PHE A 123 -1.93 10.98 -7.65
CA PHE A 123 -1.21 10.00 -8.46
C PHE A 123 -2.07 8.76 -8.71
N GLY A 124 -1.75 8.04 -9.75
CA GLY A 124 -2.36 6.77 -10.11
C GLY A 124 -2.62 6.67 -11.61
N LEU A 125 -2.73 5.46 -12.09
CA LEU A 125 -3.10 5.12 -13.46
C LEU A 125 -4.59 5.36 -13.67
N THR A 126 -4.97 5.87 -14.84
CA THR A 126 -6.35 5.73 -15.32
C THR A 126 -6.64 4.25 -15.61
N GLU A 127 -7.91 3.91 -15.80
CA GLU A 127 -8.29 2.53 -16.13
C GLU A 127 -7.71 2.08 -17.47
N GLU A 128 -7.66 2.99 -18.46
CA GLU A 128 -7.04 2.73 -19.77
C GLU A 128 -5.53 2.51 -19.65
N GLU A 129 -4.83 3.37 -18.91
CA GLU A 129 -3.39 3.23 -18.68
C GLU A 129 -3.06 1.93 -17.94
N LEU A 130 -3.88 1.54 -16.96
CA LEU A 130 -3.75 0.29 -16.24
C LEU A 130 -3.84 -0.92 -17.18
N ILE A 131 -4.84 -0.96 -18.06
CA ILE A 131 -5.02 -2.04 -19.04
C ILE A 131 -3.83 -2.09 -20.01
N LEU A 132 -3.46 -0.95 -20.58
CA LEU A 132 -2.31 -0.87 -21.49
C LEU A 132 -1.02 -1.35 -20.82
N LEU A 133 -0.82 -1.04 -19.55
CA LEU A 133 0.35 -1.47 -18.78
C LEU A 133 0.37 -3.00 -18.65
N ILE A 134 -0.72 -3.63 -18.17
CA ILE A 134 -0.74 -5.08 -17.92
C ILE A 134 -0.79 -5.92 -19.19
N GLU A 135 -1.23 -5.37 -20.31
CA GLU A 135 -1.23 -6.04 -21.62
C GLU A 135 0.09 -5.87 -22.38
N SER A 136 1.01 -5.02 -21.91
CA SER A 136 2.29 -4.81 -22.55
C SER A 136 3.21 -6.04 -22.46
N ASP A 137 3.98 -6.31 -23.50
CA ASP A 137 4.97 -7.40 -23.50
C ASP A 137 6.02 -7.19 -22.41
N ALA A 138 6.45 -5.94 -22.19
CA ALA A 138 7.40 -5.60 -21.15
C ALA A 138 6.90 -5.99 -19.74
N PHE A 139 5.60 -5.88 -19.47
CA PHE A 139 5.02 -6.34 -18.19
C PHE A 139 5.02 -7.86 -18.09
N ARG A 140 4.63 -8.56 -19.16
CA ARG A 140 4.55 -10.04 -19.20
C ARG A 140 5.92 -10.72 -19.01
N GLU A 141 6.99 -10.06 -19.41
CA GLU A 141 8.37 -10.56 -19.28
C GLU A 141 8.99 -10.35 -17.90
N MET A 142 8.34 -9.60 -16.99
CA MET A 142 8.87 -9.35 -15.65
C MET A 142 8.88 -10.60 -14.79
N LYS A 143 10.04 -10.92 -14.20
CA LYS A 143 10.25 -12.09 -13.35
C LYS A 143 10.47 -11.76 -11.87
N HIS A 144 10.81 -10.51 -11.57
CA HIS A 144 11.17 -10.05 -10.23
C HIS A 144 10.16 -9.08 -9.63
N VAL A 145 8.97 -9.00 -10.24
CA VAL A 145 7.81 -8.26 -9.72
C VAL A 145 6.62 -9.20 -9.65
N ARG A 146 5.86 -9.11 -8.56
CA ARG A 146 4.58 -9.81 -8.40
C ARG A 146 3.50 -8.78 -8.09
N ILE A 147 2.51 -8.67 -8.96
CA ILE A 147 1.36 -7.81 -8.69
C ILE A 147 0.41 -8.51 -7.76
N ARG A 148 0.23 -7.95 -6.57
CA ARG A 148 -0.65 -8.46 -5.52
C ARG A 148 -2.07 -7.91 -5.62
N GLY A 149 -2.28 -6.85 -6.41
CA GLY A 149 -3.59 -6.23 -6.53
C GLY A 149 -3.51 -4.74 -6.82
N LEU A 150 -4.50 -4.01 -6.33
CA LEU A 150 -4.66 -2.57 -6.58
C LEU A 150 -4.57 -1.75 -5.30
N MET A 151 -4.17 -0.49 -5.46
CA MET A 151 -4.26 0.53 -4.42
C MET A 151 -4.99 1.76 -4.95
N GLY A 152 -5.82 2.38 -4.11
CA GLY A 152 -6.44 3.67 -4.40
C GLY A 152 -6.60 4.54 -3.15
N MET A 153 -6.80 5.82 -3.40
CA MET A 153 -7.12 6.81 -2.36
C MET A 153 -8.33 7.61 -2.82
N ALA A 154 -9.38 7.62 -2.01
CA ALA A 154 -10.56 8.43 -2.28
C ALA A 154 -10.27 9.94 -2.13
N THR A 155 -11.16 10.74 -2.68
CA THR A 155 -11.19 12.20 -2.51
C THR A 155 -11.23 12.56 -1.03
N TYR A 156 -10.47 13.57 -0.63
CA TYR A 156 -10.55 14.10 0.73
C TYR A 156 -11.80 14.99 0.86
N THR A 157 -12.88 14.40 1.35
CA THR A 157 -14.20 15.03 1.46
C THR A 157 -14.99 14.44 2.64
N GLU A 158 -15.98 15.17 3.14
CA GLU A 158 -16.95 14.67 4.12
C GLU A 158 -18.15 13.93 3.45
N ASN A 159 -18.22 13.95 2.11
CA ASN A 159 -19.29 13.26 1.38
C ASN A 159 -19.06 11.75 1.34
N SER A 160 -19.63 11.04 2.31
CA SER A 160 -19.52 9.58 2.44
C SER A 160 -20.01 8.81 1.21
N ASN A 161 -21.02 9.31 0.50
CA ASN A 161 -21.52 8.66 -0.71
C ASN A 161 -20.47 8.70 -1.83
N GLN A 162 -19.80 9.85 -2.02
CA GLN A 162 -18.71 9.96 -2.98
C GLN A 162 -17.55 9.03 -2.64
N ILE A 163 -17.12 8.99 -1.37
CA ILE A 163 -16.04 8.09 -0.91
C ILE A 163 -16.39 6.63 -1.22
N ARG A 164 -17.62 6.21 -0.92
CA ARG A 164 -18.10 4.85 -1.22
C ARG A 164 -18.11 4.54 -2.71
N GLU A 165 -18.60 5.48 -3.54
CA GLU A 165 -18.60 5.30 -5.00
C GLU A 165 -17.19 5.09 -5.56
N GLU A 166 -16.21 5.87 -5.09
CA GLU A 166 -14.83 5.76 -5.50
C GLU A 166 -14.21 4.41 -5.06
N PHE A 167 -14.49 3.93 -3.84
CA PHE A 167 -14.06 2.61 -3.39
C PHE A 167 -14.73 1.47 -4.17
N ARG A 168 -16.04 1.56 -4.45
CA ARG A 168 -16.74 0.60 -5.32
C ARG A 168 -16.19 0.59 -6.73
N HIS A 169 -15.79 1.74 -7.25
CA HIS A 169 -15.15 1.81 -8.56
C HIS A 169 -13.84 1.04 -8.57
N LEU A 170 -12.97 1.25 -7.58
CA LEU A 170 -11.72 0.49 -7.43
C LEU A 170 -11.98 -1.02 -7.30
N LYS A 171 -12.99 -1.39 -6.50
CA LYS A 171 -13.38 -2.80 -6.31
C LYS A 171 -13.84 -3.45 -7.62
N ARG A 172 -14.65 -2.76 -8.43
CA ARG A 172 -15.07 -3.27 -9.74
C ARG A 172 -13.89 -3.51 -10.69
N ILE A 173 -12.92 -2.58 -10.73
CA ILE A 173 -11.69 -2.77 -11.51
C ILE A 173 -10.92 -4.00 -11.01
N PHE A 174 -10.74 -4.11 -9.70
CA PHE A 174 -10.06 -5.25 -9.08
C PHE A 174 -10.71 -6.59 -9.43
N ASP A 175 -12.04 -6.70 -9.27
CA ASP A 175 -12.77 -7.95 -9.55
C ASP A 175 -12.70 -8.33 -11.02
N ARG A 176 -12.81 -7.35 -11.93
CA ARG A 176 -12.68 -7.58 -13.36
C ARG A 176 -11.28 -8.12 -13.71
N LEU A 177 -10.22 -7.49 -13.19
CA LEU A 177 -8.85 -7.94 -13.44
C LEU A 177 -8.59 -9.32 -12.83
N LYS A 178 -9.10 -9.58 -11.62
CA LYS A 178 -9.00 -10.87 -10.96
C LYS A 178 -9.69 -11.99 -11.73
N GLY A 179 -10.81 -11.71 -12.36
CA GLY A 179 -11.56 -12.65 -13.19
C GLY A 179 -11.04 -12.81 -14.63
N ALA A 180 -10.12 -11.97 -15.07
CA ALA A 180 -9.60 -11.94 -16.42
C ALA A 180 -8.06 -12.05 -16.44
N GLN A 181 -7.33 -10.94 -16.49
CA GLN A 181 -5.87 -10.90 -16.68
C GLN A 181 -5.08 -11.61 -15.57
N PHE A 182 -5.64 -11.67 -14.35
CA PHE A 182 -5.02 -12.32 -13.19
C PHE A 182 -5.79 -13.56 -12.69
N ALA A 183 -6.66 -14.16 -13.52
CA ALA A 183 -7.52 -15.30 -13.12
C ALA A 183 -6.72 -16.49 -12.57
N GLU A 184 -5.56 -16.77 -13.14
CA GLU A 184 -4.69 -17.87 -12.71
C GLU A 184 -3.65 -17.46 -11.65
N GLN A 185 -3.63 -16.19 -11.25
CA GLN A 185 -2.68 -15.67 -10.27
C GLN A 185 -3.34 -15.55 -8.90
N ALA A 186 -3.33 -16.62 -8.12
CA ALA A 186 -3.91 -16.65 -6.76
C ALA A 186 -3.35 -15.54 -5.85
N ALA A 187 -2.13 -15.06 -6.15
CA ALA A 187 -1.49 -13.98 -5.42
C ALA A 187 -2.12 -12.60 -5.68
N PHE A 188 -2.93 -12.42 -6.75
CA PHE A 188 -3.68 -11.18 -6.99
C PHE A 188 -4.91 -11.15 -6.09
N ASP A 189 -4.71 -10.76 -4.82
CA ASP A 189 -5.69 -10.88 -3.75
C ASP A 189 -5.81 -9.63 -2.85
N GLN A 190 -5.00 -8.59 -3.09
CA GLN A 190 -4.93 -7.41 -2.23
C GLN A 190 -5.65 -6.19 -2.82
N LEU A 191 -6.62 -5.66 -2.08
CA LEU A 191 -7.27 -4.38 -2.40
C LEU A 191 -6.98 -3.37 -1.29
N SER A 192 -6.04 -2.46 -1.57
CA SER A 192 -5.56 -1.49 -0.60
C SER A 192 -6.26 -0.14 -0.76
N CYS A 193 -7.26 0.12 0.05
CA CYS A 193 -7.87 1.45 0.20
C CYS A 193 -8.35 1.66 1.63
N GLY A 194 -8.58 2.90 1.99
CA GLY A 194 -8.98 3.28 3.36
C GLY A 194 -7.80 3.70 4.25
N MET A 195 -8.02 4.83 4.90
CA MET A 195 -7.12 5.46 5.86
C MET A 195 -7.87 5.77 7.16
N SER A 196 -7.27 6.50 8.09
CA SER A 196 -7.84 6.78 9.42
C SER A 196 -9.27 7.36 9.40
N GLY A 197 -9.63 8.13 8.36
CA GLY A 197 -10.96 8.76 8.26
C GLY A 197 -12.03 7.93 7.56
N ASP A 198 -11.65 6.92 6.77
CA ASP A 198 -12.56 6.23 5.85
C ASP A 198 -12.37 4.70 5.79
N TYR A 199 -11.45 4.13 6.62
CA TYR A 199 -11.13 2.70 6.58
C TYR A 199 -12.33 1.78 6.78
N ALA A 200 -13.28 2.18 7.64
CA ALA A 200 -14.48 1.36 7.89
C ALA A 200 -15.33 1.26 6.62
N MET A 201 -15.57 2.39 5.93
CA MET A 201 -16.26 2.41 4.63
C MET A 201 -15.50 1.61 3.57
N ALA A 202 -14.17 1.72 3.54
CA ALA A 202 -13.34 0.96 2.61
C ALA A 202 -13.48 -0.55 2.81
N ILE A 203 -13.48 -1.02 4.07
CA ILE A 203 -13.68 -2.44 4.40
C ILE A 203 -15.08 -2.91 3.95
N GLU A 204 -16.13 -2.14 4.24
CA GLU A 204 -17.49 -2.44 3.79
C GLU A 204 -17.60 -2.53 2.26
N GLU A 205 -16.80 -1.75 1.53
CA GLU A 205 -16.74 -1.77 0.06
C GLU A 205 -15.69 -2.77 -0.50
N GLY A 206 -15.14 -3.64 0.36
CA GLY A 206 -14.33 -4.79 -0.03
C GLY A 206 -12.82 -4.62 0.08
N SER A 207 -12.32 -3.56 0.71
CA SER A 207 -10.88 -3.44 1.04
C SER A 207 -10.46 -4.53 2.01
N ASN A 208 -9.33 -5.19 1.73
CA ASN A 208 -8.70 -6.14 2.63
C ASN A 208 -7.29 -5.72 3.08
N LEU A 209 -6.91 -4.48 2.78
CA LEU A 209 -5.69 -3.86 3.28
C LEU A 209 -5.94 -2.37 3.56
N VAL A 210 -5.86 -1.96 4.83
CA VAL A 210 -6.08 -0.58 5.26
C VAL A 210 -4.81 0.05 5.83
N ARG A 211 -4.66 1.38 5.69
CA ARG A 211 -3.46 2.14 6.05
C ARG A 211 -3.80 3.19 7.10
N ILE A 212 -3.60 2.87 8.37
CA ILE A 212 -4.05 3.69 9.51
C ILE A 212 -2.85 4.30 10.22
N GLY A 213 -2.84 5.62 10.38
CA GLY A 213 -1.77 6.36 11.06
C GLY A 213 -2.25 7.11 12.29
N SER A 214 -3.02 8.19 12.10
CA SER A 214 -3.40 9.11 13.19
C SER A 214 -4.23 8.46 14.31
N LEU A 215 -5.01 7.44 14.02
CA LEU A 215 -5.76 6.70 15.04
C LEU A 215 -4.86 5.81 15.92
N ILE A 216 -3.68 5.40 15.41
CA ILE A 216 -2.72 4.58 16.16
C ILE A 216 -1.70 5.48 16.86
N PHE A 217 -1.02 6.35 16.10
CA PHE A 217 0.13 7.12 16.56
C PHE A 217 -0.20 8.57 17.00
N GLY A 218 -1.48 8.96 16.99
CA GLY A 218 -1.89 10.34 17.23
C GLY A 218 -1.65 11.28 16.03
N PRO A 219 -2.06 12.55 16.15
CA PRO A 219 -1.91 13.53 15.09
C PRO A 219 -0.44 13.75 14.71
N ARG A 220 -0.22 14.37 13.53
CA ARG A 220 1.14 14.71 13.09
C ARG A 220 1.65 15.88 13.92
N ASN A 221 2.83 15.73 14.50
CA ASN A 221 3.62 16.85 15.00
C ASN A 221 4.40 17.39 13.80
N TYR A 222 4.05 18.60 13.35
CA TYR A 222 4.79 19.32 12.30
C TYR A 222 5.95 20.09 12.92
#